data_46009427cd7fceaa956320f1a50fb160
#
_entry.id   46009427cd7fceaa956320f1a50fb160
#
_cell.length_a   1.000
_cell.length_b   1.000
_cell.length_c   1.000
_cell.angle_alpha   90.00
_cell.angle_beta   90.00
_cell.angle_gamma   90.00
#
_symmetry.space_group_name_H-M   'P 1'
#
loop_
_entity.id
_entity.type
_entity.pdbx_description
1 polymer ?
#
loop_
_entity_poly.entity_id
_entity_poly.type
_entity_poly.pdbx_seq_one_letter_code
_entity_poly.pdbx_strand_id
1 'polypeptide(L)'
;RFGASQIKLMAGGGTSSAYDPVDVTQYTLEEMEAAVEASEDWGTYVTVHAYTPRAVRKAINAGVKCIEHGQLLDKSTLKLIKRKDIWLSCQNLVDNTPDMSEQRKEKRKPVIEGQKMI
;
A
#
# COMPACT_ATOMS: atom_id res chain seq x y z
N ARG A 1 -2.60 0.24 -24.12
CA ARG A 1 -1.85 1.04 -23.15
C ARG A 1 -1.87 2.52 -23.57
N PHE A 2 -2.58 3.36 -22.82
CA PHE A 2 -2.75 4.79 -23.14
C PHE A 2 -1.69 5.65 -22.40
N GLY A 3 -0.41 5.32 -22.50
CA GLY A 3 0.68 6.09 -21.91
C GLY A 3 0.94 5.85 -20.42
N ALA A 4 0.25 4.92 -19.76
CA ALA A 4 0.55 4.57 -18.38
C ALA A 4 1.94 3.95 -18.24
N SER A 5 2.73 4.40 -17.25
CA SER A 5 4.08 3.90 -16.98
C SER A 5 4.08 2.70 -16.02
N GLN A 6 3.01 2.52 -15.23
CA GLN A 6 2.87 1.44 -14.26
C GLN A 6 1.39 1.17 -13.97
N ILE A 7 1.11 0.04 -13.31
CA ILE A 7 -0.22 -0.30 -12.80
C ILE A 7 -0.22 -0.04 -11.29
N LYS A 8 -1.27 0.64 -10.79
CA LYS A 8 -1.47 0.82 -9.35
C LYS A 8 -2.73 0.10 -8.89
N LEU A 9 -2.60 -0.72 -7.83
CA LEU A 9 -3.70 -1.42 -7.16
C LEU A 9 -3.89 -0.90 -5.73
N MET A 10 -5.12 -1.01 -5.24
CA MET A 10 -5.48 -0.71 -3.86
C MET A 10 -5.52 -2.00 -3.05
N ALA A 11 -4.36 -2.48 -2.56
CA ALA A 11 -4.24 -3.76 -1.85
C ALA A 11 -4.75 -3.73 -0.41
N GLY A 12 -5.04 -2.56 0.13
CA GLY A 12 -5.59 -2.35 1.46
C GLY A 12 -6.52 -1.15 1.52
N GLY A 13 -7.17 -0.94 2.64
CA GLY A 13 -8.04 0.21 2.86
C GLY A 13 -7.27 1.52 2.98
N GLY A 14 -7.95 2.64 2.78
CA GLY A 14 -7.37 3.97 2.76
C GLY A 14 -7.79 4.87 3.94
N THR A 15 -7.01 5.91 4.20
CA THR A 15 -7.32 6.91 5.24
C THR A 15 -8.25 8.01 4.74
N SER A 16 -8.40 8.15 3.44
CA SER A 16 -9.21 9.23 2.82
C SER A 16 -10.59 8.77 2.36
N SER A 17 -10.79 7.48 2.20
CA SER A 17 -12.10 6.88 1.86
C SER A 17 -12.97 6.67 3.09
N ALA A 18 -14.30 6.69 2.90
CA ALA A 18 -15.25 6.61 4.02
C ALA A 18 -15.57 5.16 4.44
N TYR A 19 -15.55 4.20 3.51
CA TYR A 19 -16.16 2.88 3.70
C TYR A 19 -15.20 1.71 3.80
N ASP A 20 -13.91 1.88 3.52
CA ASP A 20 -12.90 0.84 3.61
C ASP A 20 -12.05 1.00 4.89
N PRO A 21 -12.15 0.11 5.86
CA PRO A 21 -11.26 0.11 7.03
C PRO A 21 -9.79 0.01 6.61
N VAL A 22 -8.90 0.68 7.33
CA VAL A 22 -7.45 0.72 7.00
C VAL A 22 -6.80 -0.65 7.09
N ASP A 23 -7.35 -1.55 7.89
CA ASP A 23 -6.81 -2.88 8.18
C ASP A 23 -7.33 -4.01 7.27
N VAL A 24 -8.19 -3.69 6.30
CA VAL A 24 -8.63 -4.70 5.32
C VAL A 24 -7.59 -4.94 4.24
N THR A 25 -7.63 -6.15 3.67
CA THR A 25 -6.94 -6.46 2.41
C THR A 25 -7.95 -6.48 1.28
N GLN A 26 -7.58 -5.88 0.16
CA GLN A 26 -8.39 -5.89 -1.07
C GLN A 26 -7.68 -6.77 -2.10
N TYR A 27 -8.44 -7.36 -2.98
CA TYR A 27 -8.03 -8.35 -3.98
C TYR A 27 -7.53 -9.68 -3.38
N THR A 28 -7.75 -10.74 -4.11
CA THR A 28 -7.15 -12.05 -3.84
C THR A 28 -5.70 -12.06 -4.30
N LEU A 29 -4.96 -13.11 -3.95
CA LEU A 29 -3.59 -13.30 -4.43
C LEU A 29 -3.57 -13.43 -5.96
N GLU A 30 -4.47 -14.23 -6.49
CA GLU A 30 -4.60 -14.53 -7.93
C GLU A 30 -4.94 -13.27 -8.75
N GLU A 31 -5.78 -12.39 -8.22
CA GLU A 31 -6.08 -11.11 -8.89
C GLU A 31 -4.85 -10.20 -8.95
N MET A 32 -4.06 -10.16 -7.89
CA MET A 32 -2.80 -9.40 -7.87
C MET A 32 -1.75 -10.03 -8.81
N GLU A 33 -1.63 -11.36 -8.83
CA GLU A 33 -0.73 -12.10 -9.73
C GLU A 33 -1.07 -11.83 -11.19
N ALA A 34 -2.36 -11.84 -11.55
CA ALA A 34 -2.80 -11.50 -12.90
C ALA A 34 -2.42 -10.07 -13.31
N ALA A 35 -2.52 -9.09 -12.38
CA ALA A 35 -2.09 -7.73 -12.65
C ALA A 35 -0.56 -7.62 -12.81
N VAL A 36 0.20 -8.38 -12.03
CA VAL A 36 1.66 -8.46 -12.15
C VAL A 36 2.05 -9.04 -13.50
N GLU A 37 1.49 -10.18 -13.89
CA GLU A 37 1.71 -10.81 -15.20
C GLU A 37 1.42 -9.83 -16.34
N ALA A 38 0.25 -9.19 -16.30
CA ALA A 38 -0.13 -8.20 -17.31
C ALA A 38 0.84 -6.99 -17.36
N SER A 39 1.43 -6.60 -16.25
CA SER A 39 2.40 -5.49 -16.23
C SER A 39 3.76 -5.92 -16.78
N GLU A 40 4.20 -7.12 -16.47
CA GLU A 40 5.47 -7.70 -16.94
C GLU A 40 5.47 -7.88 -18.46
N ASP A 41 4.36 -8.34 -19.04
CA ASP A 41 4.17 -8.43 -20.51
C ASP A 41 4.39 -7.10 -21.25
N TRP A 42 4.17 -5.98 -20.55
CA TRP A 42 4.41 -4.65 -21.07
C TRP A 42 5.73 -4.01 -20.60
N GLY A 43 6.60 -4.79 -19.98
CA GLY A 43 7.90 -4.32 -19.48
C GLY A 43 7.78 -3.25 -18.37
N THR A 44 6.74 -3.36 -17.52
CA THR A 44 6.49 -2.44 -16.41
C THR A 44 6.22 -3.23 -15.12
N TYR A 45 5.74 -2.58 -14.08
CA TYR A 45 5.52 -3.18 -12.77
C TYR A 45 4.22 -2.72 -12.13
N VAL A 46 3.81 -3.45 -11.09
CA VAL A 46 2.70 -3.08 -10.23
C VAL A 46 3.22 -2.39 -8.97
N THR A 47 2.61 -1.25 -8.62
CA THR A 47 2.68 -0.63 -7.30
C THR A 47 1.35 -0.82 -6.56
N VAL A 48 1.38 -0.91 -5.23
CA VAL A 48 0.17 -1.06 -4.43
C VAL A 48 0.08 -0.04 -3.31
N HIS A 49 -1.12 0.50 -3.09
CA HIS A 49 -1.48 1.13 -1.84
C HIS A 49 -1.70 0.06 -0.77
N ALA A 50 -0.95 0.10 0.32
CA ALA A 50 -1.12 -0.80 1.46
C ALA A 50 -0.49 -0.22 2.72
N TYR A 51 -1.18 -0.33 3.86
CA TYR A 51 -0.67 0.11 5.15
C TYR A 51 -0.17 -1.03 6.02
N THR A 52 -0.87 -2.16 6.02
CA THR A 52 -0.70 -3.24 7.01
C THR A 52 0.27 -4.32 6.56
N PRO A 53 0.92 -5.04 7.51
CA PRO A 53 1.79 -6.17 7.19
C PRO A 53 1.09 -7.24 6.35
N ARG A 54 -0.20 -7.52 6.63
CA ARG A 54 -0.97 -8.53 5.91
C ARG A 54 -1.14 -8.17 4.43
N ALA A 55 -1.56 -6.92 4.15
CA ALA A 55 -1.75 -6.44 2.78
C ALA A 55 -0.41 -6.41 2.01
N VAL A 56 0.64 -5.90 2.64
CA VAL A 56 1.98 -5.82 2.05
C VAL A 56 2.58 -7.19 1.76
N ARG A 57 2.48 -8.15 2.69
CA ARG A 57 2.97 -9.52 2.46
C ARG A 57 2.25 -10.21 1.32
N LYS A 58 0.92 -10.05 1.23
CA LYS A 58 0.14 -10.58 0.10
C LYS A 58 0.62 -9.98 -1.23
N ALA A 59 0.79 -8.67 -1.29
CA ALA A 59 1.27 -7.98 -2.49
C ALA A 59 2.69 -8.44 -2.91
N ILE A 60 3.60 -8.59 -1.95
CA ILE A 60 4.96 -9.10 -2.21
C ILE A 60 4.92 -10.54 -2.75
N ASN A 61 4.06 -11.39 -2.19
CA ASN A 61 3.88 -12.77 -2.67
C ASN A 61 3.34 -12.81 -4.09
N ALA A 62 2.50 -11.87 -4.48
CA ALA A 62 2.01 -11.72 -5.84
C ALA A 62 3.05 -11.19 -6.85
N GLY A 63 4.22 -10.73 -6.40
CA GLY A 63 5.27 -10.20 -7.27
C GLY A 63 5.28 -8.69 -7.44
N VAL A 64 4.53 -7.94 -6.62
CA VAL A 64 4.52 -6.47 -6.62
C VAL A 64 5.91 -5.91 -6.32
N LYS A 65 6.33 -4.86 -7.00
CA LYS A 65 7.67 -4.26 -6.90
C LYS A 65 7.73 -2.96 -6.09
N CYS A 66 6.59 -2.34 -5.81
CA CYS A 66 6.53 -1.09 -5.06
C CYS A 66 5.34 -1.07 -4.10
N ILE A 67 5.58 -0.66 -2.87
CA ILE A 67 4.57 -0.45 -1.83
C ILE A 67 4.46 1.05 -1.59
N GLU A 68 3.26 1.58 -1.73
CA GLU A 68 2.93 2.95 -1.39
C GLU A 68 2.42 3.02 0.06
N HIS A 69 2.89 3.98 0.81
CA HIS A 69 2.55 4.27 2.21
C HIS A 69 3.28 3.37 3.21
N GLY A 70 2.75 2.22 3.57
CA GLY A 70 3.42 1.26 4.47
C GLY A 70 3.58 1.70 5.92
N GLN A 71 2.85 2.72 6.41
CA GLN A 71 3.08 3.32 7.72
C GLN A 71 2.62 2.45 8.92
N LEU A 72 1.97 1.32 8.70
CA LEU A 72 1.57 0.39 9.77
C LEU A 72 2.38 -0.91 9.77
N LEU A 73 3.55 -0.91 9.12
CA LEU A 73 4.38 -2.10 9.00
C LEU A 73 5.10 -2.45 10.30
N ASP A 74 5.22 -3.76 10.55
CA ASP A 74 6.08 -4.29 11.58
C ASP A 74 7.53 -4.47 11.08
N LYS A 75 8.46 -4.62 12.04
CA LYS A 75 9.89 -4.82 11.74
C LYS A 75 10.16 -6.04 10.86
N SER A 76 9.34 -7.09 10.97
CA SER A 76 9.51 -8.32 10.19
C SER A 76 9.13 -8.12 8.72
N THR A 77 8.11 -7.32 8.47
CA THR A 77 7.69 -6.97 7.10
C THR A 77 8.66 -5.98 6.45
N LEU A 78 9.19 -5.01 7.21
CA LEU A 78 10.25 -4.12 6.71
C LEU A 78 11.51 -4.92 6.30
N LYS A 79 11.91 -5.92 7.09
CA LYS A 79 13.01 -6.82 6.72
C LYS A 79 12.69 -7.64 5.46
N LEU A 80 11.44 -8.05 5.26
CA LEU A 80 11.01 -8.75 4.05
C LEU A 80 11.10 -7.84 2.83
N ILE A 81 10.62 -6.60 2.92
CA ILE A 81 10.73 -5.57 1.87
C ILE A 81 12.18 -5.42 1.45
N LYS A 82 13.08 -5.19 2.41
CA LYS A 82 14.51 -5.05 2.16
C LYS A 82 15.12 -6.31 1.50
N ARG A 83 14.82 -7.50 2.02
CA ARG A 83 15.35 -8.77 1.49
C ARG A 83 14.89 -9.07 0.06
N LYS A 84 13.68 -8.65 -0.29
CA LYS A 84 13.07 -8.86 -1.60
C LYS A 84 13.31 -7.70 -2.59
N ASP A 85 14.07 -6.71 -2.17
CA ASP A 85 14.39 -5.52 -2.97
C ASP A 85 13.13 -4.81 -3.51
N ILE A 86 12.16 -4.60 -2.62
CA ILE A 86 10.89 -3.94 -2.93
C ILE A 86 11.01 -2.45 -2.61
N TRP A 87 10.57 -1.59 -3.50
CA TRP A 87 10.49 -0.15 -3.26
C TRP A 87 9.42 0.18 -2.22
N LEU A 88 9.73 1.07 -1.30
CA LEU A 88 8.79 1.62 -0.35
C LEU A 88 8.69 3.14 -0.56
N SER A 89 7.53 3.57 -1.05
CA SER A 89 7.21 4.98 -1.33
C SER A 89 6.38 5.56 -0.19
N CYS A 90 7.03 6.18 0.79
CA CYS A 90 6.37 6.74 1.97
C CYS A 90 5.81 8.13 1.71
N GLN A 91 4.60 8.38 2.20
CA GLN A 91 3.98 9.69 2.21
C GLN A 91 3.94 10.24 3.63
N ASN A 92 4.46 11.44 3.86
CA ASN A 92 4.29 12.11 5.15
C ASN A 92 2.86 12.59 5.31
N LEU A 93 2.14 12.02 6.27
CA LEU A 93 0.83 12.49 6.69
C LEU A 93 1.00 13.47 7.85
N VAL A 94 0.37 14.64 7.71
CA VAL A 94 0.33 15.66 8.77
C VAL A 94 -1.10 15.83 9.26
N ASP A 95 -1.25 16.19 10.52
CA ASP A 95 -2.55 16.26 11.21
C ASP A 95 -3.33 17.57 10.94
N ASN A 96 -2.87 18.40 10.02
CA ASN A 96 -3.38 19.76 9.82
C ASN A 96 -4.27 19.90 8.57
N THR A 97 -5.35 19.10 8.47
CA THR A 97 -6.33 19.31 7.41
C THR A 97 -7.63 19.86 8.02
N PRO A 98 -7.90 21.19 7.90
CA PRO A 98 -8.99 21.86 8.64
C PRO A 98 -10.38 21.28 8.39
N ASP A 99 -10.67 20.77 7.21
CA ASP A 99 -12.02 20.33 6.79
C ASP A 99 -12.20 18.82 6.76
N MET A 100 -11.42 18.06 7.52
CA MET A 100 -11.50 16.61 7.54
C MET A 100 -12.58 16.12 8.51
N SER A 101 -13.42 15.18 8.08
CA SER A 101 -14.39 14.52 8.97
C SER A 101 -13.71 13.78 10.13
N GLU A 102 -14.38 13.70 11.29
CA GLU A 102 -13.84 12.99 12.47
C GLU A 102 -13.47 11.53 12.16
N GLN A 103 -14.30 10.84 11.37
CA GLN A 103 -14.02 9.47 10.92
C GLN A 103 -12.68 9.36 10.18
N ARG A 104 -12.37 10.31 9.30
CA ARG A 104 -11.08 10.32 8.59
C ARG A 104 -9.92 10.65 9.52
N LYS A 105 -10.10 11.55 10.47
CA LYS A 105 -9.10 11.86 11.50
C LYS A 105 -8.75 10.62 12.32
N GLU A 106 -9.76 9.88 12.79
CA GLU A 106 -9.55 8.65 13.54
C GLU A 106 -8.78 7.59 12.74
N LYS A 107 -9.11 7.39 11.45
CA LYS A 107 -8.39 6.47 10.57
C LYS A 107 -6.93 6.87 10.35
N ARG A 108 -6.61 8.17 10.37
CA ARG A 108 -5.25 8.69 10.14
C ARG A 108 -4.34 8.57 11.35
N LYS A 109 -4.86 8.66 12.56
CA LYS A 109 -4.06 8.61 13.80
C LYS A 109 -3.03 7.48 13.81
N PRO A 110 -3.41 6.19 13.68
CA PRO A 110 -2.45 5.10 13.74
C PRO A 110 -1.43 5.16 12.59
N VAL A 111 -1.81 5.67 11.43
CA VAL A 111 -0.92 5.80 10.27
C VAL A 111 0.13 6.90 10.50
N ILE A 112 -0.26 8.04 11.08
CA ILE A 112 0.67 9.11 11.46
C ILE A 112 1.65 8.63 12.54
N GLU A 113 1.19 7.85 13.51
CA GLU A 113 2.07 7.26 14.52
C GLU A 113 3.01 6.21 13.93
N GLY A 114 2.50 5.36 13.05
CA GLY A 114 3.27 4.30 12.40
C GLY A 114 4.41 4.81 11.53
N GLN A 115 4.25 5.96 10.89
CA GLN A 115 5.31 6.54 10.05
C GLN A 115 6.61 6.86 10.81
N LYS A 116 6.56 6.96 12.15
CA LYS A 116 7.76 7.17 12.96
C LYS A 116 8.69 5.94 13.02
N MET A 117 8.22 4.78 12.57
CA MET A 117 9.00 3.53 12.57
C MET A 117 9.73 3.27 11.24
N ILE A 118 9.40 4.00 10.21
CA ILE A 118 9.97 3.88 8.88
C ILE A 118 11.04 4.93 8.68
#